data_230290c66c27af559fa04c70194ea644
#
_entry.id   230290c66c27af559fa04c70194ea644
#
_cell.length_a   1.000
_cell.length_b   1.000
_cell.length_c   1.000
_cell.angle_alpha   90.00
_cell.angle_beta   90.00
_cell.angle_gamma   90.00
#
_symmetry.space_group_name_H-M   'P 1'
#
loop_
_entity.id
_entity.type
_entity.pdbx_description
1 polymer ?
#
loop_
_entity_poly.entity_id
_entity_poly.type
_entity_poly.pdbx_seq_one_letter_code
_entity_poly.pdbx_strand_id
1 'polypeptide(L)'
;MITKDLLRRIRNDLPMPVTIAALGPDGPPAKRSDGHFRFLCPNCSEMQATVNPRNNLAHCFHCDKNLNNIDLLLSLGYEFRTAVAVLKQLLERYEARLPKKKTPTAS
;
A
#
# COMPACT_ATOMS: atom_id res chain seq x y z
N MET A 1 -0.52 -5.39 -19.08
CA MET A 1 0.78 -6.05 -18.98
C MET A 1 1.55 -5.59 -17.74
N ILE A 2 2.21 -6.51 -17.08
CA ILE A 2 2.96 -6.18 -15.87
C ILE A 2 4.39 -5.86 -16.25
N THR A 3 4.83 -4.65 -15.93
CA THR A 3 6.19 -4.20 -16.25
C THR A 3 6.93 -3.87 -14.96
N LYS A 4 8.25 -3.78 -15.04
CA LYS A 4 9.05 -3.37 -13.88
C LYS A 4 8.69 -1.96 -13.43
N ASP A 5 8.41 -1.07 -14.39
CA ASP A 5 8.03 0.29 -14.05
C ASP A 5 6.70 0.32 -13.30
N LEU A 6 5.71 -0.46 -13.74
CA LEU A 6 4.45 -0.54 -13.04
C LEU A 6 4.63 -1.05 -11.61
N LEU A 7 5.44 -2.10 -11.44
CA LEU A 7 5.69 -2.64 -10.11
C LEU A 7 6.36 -1.62 -9.20
N ARG A 8 7.32 -0.88 -9.74
CA ARG A 8 8.00 0.17 -8.98
C ARG A 8 7.03 1.27 -8.56
N ARG A 9 6.16 1.69 -9.47
CA ARG A 9 5.18 2.72 -9.16
C ARG A 9 4.19 2.27 -8.10
N ILE A 10 3.75 1.02 -8.19
CA ILE A 10 2.85 0.47 -7.17
C ILE A 10 3.51 0.49 -5.80
N ARG A 11 4.79 0.13 -5.73
CA ARG A 11 5.49 0.09 -4.45
C ARG A 11 5.78 1.48 -3.89
N ASN A 12 6.12 2.42 -4.77
CA ASN A 12 6.63 3.72 -4.33
C ASN A 12 5.62 4.86 -4.39
N ASP A 13 4.73 4.84 -5.38
CA ASP A 13 3.84 5.97 -5.62
C ASP A 13 2.45 5.81 -5.01
N LEU A 14 2.09 4.60 -4.60
CA LEU A 14 0.80 4.34 -3.96
C LEU A 14 1.03 4.16 -2.46
N PRO A 15 0.66 5.14 -1.63
CA PRO A 15 0.87 5.01 -0.18
C PRO A 15 0.10 3.82 0.40
N MET A 16 0.75 3.05 1.27
CA MET A 16 0.08 1.89 1.87
C MET A 16 -1.18 2.24 2.65
N PRO A 17 -1.25 3.37 3.37
CA PRO A 17 -2.52 3.72 4.01
C PRO A 17 -3.67 3.88 3.02
N VAL A 18 -3.39 4.38 1.81
CA VAL A 18 -4.41 4.48 0.77
C VAL A 18 -4.86 3.10 0.32
N THR A 19 -3.90 2.19 0.13
CA THR A 19 -4.21 0.81 -0.26
C THR A 19 -5.10 0.15 0.78
N ILE A 20 -4.73 0.25 2.05
CA ILE A 20 -5.46 -0.40 3.13
C ILE A 20 -6.88 0.17 3.25
N ALA A 21 -7.01 1.50 3.15
CA ALA A 21 -8.31 2.14 3.21
C ALA A 21 -9.20 1.69 2.04
N ALA A 22 -8.61 1.57 0.86
CA ALA A 22 -9.37 1.17 -0.33
C ALA A 22 -9.83 -0.28 -0.28
N LEU A 23 -9.06 -1.16 0.38
CA LEU A 23 -9.47 -2.54 0.56
C LEU A 23 -10.66 -2.66 1.50
N GLY A 24 -10.84 -1.69 2.39
CA GLY A 24 -11.97 -1.68 3.30
C GLY A 24 -12.05 -2.95 4.13
N PRO A 25 -13.21 -3.62 4.16
CA PRO A 25 -13.37 -4.82 4.97
C PRO A 25 -12.52 -6.00 4.51
N ASP A 26 -12.02 -5.96 3.26
CA ASP A 26 -11.15 -7.02 2.77
C ASP A 26 -9.70 -6.80 3.18
N GLY A 27 -9.37 -5.63 3.72
CA GLY A 27 -8.03 -5.33 4.17
C GLY A 27 -7.89 -5.53 5.67
N PRO A 28 -6.67 -5.37 6.18
CA PRO A 28 -6.44 -5.53 7.61
C PRO A 28 -7.01 -4.35 8.39
N PRO A 29 -7.47 -4.57 9.63
CA PRO A 29 -7.83 -3.46 10.50
C PRO A 29 -6.63 -2.54 10.69
N ALA A 30 -6.88 -1.24 10.74
CA ALA A 30 -5.81 -0.26 10.82
C ALA A 30 -6.24 0.92 11.68
N LYS A 31 -5.24 1.62 12.24
CA LYS A 31 -5.50 2.83 13.02
C LYS A 31 -4.28 3.73 12.97
N ARG A 32 -4.48 5.00 13.26
CA ARG A 32 -3.37 5.93 13.45
C ARG A 32 -3.15 6.12 14.94
N SER A 33 -1.89 6.06 15.34
CA SER A 33 -1.52 6.19 16.74
C SER A 33 -0.16 6.86 16.82
N ASP A 34 -0.07 7.96 17.57
CA ASP A 34 1.19 8.69 17.75
C ASP A 34 1.83 9.10 16.44
N GLY A 35 1.02 9.48 15.46
CA GLY A 35 1.53 9.89 14.15
C GLY A 35 1.94 8.74 13.24
N HIS A 36 1.72 7.51 13.66
CA HIS A 36 2.05 6.34 12.86
C HIS A 36 0.80 5.63 12.40
N PHE A 37 0.87 5.08 11.19
CA PHE A 37 -0.20 4.26 10.65
C PHE A 37 0.13 2.80 10.94
N ARG A 38 -0.70 2.15 11.75
CA ARG A 38 -0.50 0.76 12.14
C ARG A 38 -1.65 -0.09 11.65
N PHE A 39 -1.36 -1.34 11.36
CA PHE A 39 -2.40 -2.27 10.93
C PHE A 39 -2.08 -3.68 11.41
N LEU A 40 -3.11 -4.53 11.33
CA LEU A 40 -2.96 -5.93 11.71
C LEU A 40 -2.08 -6.63 10.68
N CYS A 41 -0.96 -7.16 11.12
CA CYS A 41 -0.06 -7.86 10.22
C CYS A 41 -0.74 -9.13 9.71
N PRO A 42 -0.89 -9.30 8.40
CA PRO A 42 -1.56 -10.50 7.89
C PRO A 42 -0.74 -11.77 8.07
N ASN A 43 0.56 -11.63 8.38
CA ASN A 43 1.41 -12.79 8.57
C ASN A 43 1.32 -13.36 9.99
N CYS A 44 1.27 -12.49 11.01
CA CYS A 44 1.27 -12.94 12.40
C CYS A 44 0.04 -12.57 13.18
N SER A 45 -0.87 -11.79 12.58
CA SER A 45 -2.14 -11.37 13.21
C SER A 45 -1.96 -10.50 14.45
N GLU A 46 -0.87 -9.74 14.51
CA GLU A 46 -0.64 -8.79 15.58
C GLU A 46 -0.71 -7.36 15.06
N MET A 47 -1.22 -6.43 15.86
CA MET A 47 -1.32 -5.02 15.46
C MET A 47 0.03 -4.33 15.60
N GLN A 48 1.05 -4.90 14.99
CA GLN A 48 2.42 -4.42 15.11
C GLN A 48 3.01 -3.95 13.78
N ALA A 49 2.27 -4.02 12.69
CA ALA A 49 2.77 -3.55 11.40
C ALA A 49 2.62 -2.04 11.32
N THR A 50 3.69 -1.34 11.06
CA THR A 50 3.71 0.12 11.02
C THR A 50 4.29 0.57 9.68
N VAL A 51 3.61 1.51 9.02
CA VAL A 51 4.05 2.02 7.73
C VAL A 51 5.08 3.12 7.93
N ASN A 52 6.19 3.01 7.20
CA ASN A 52 7.18 4.08 7.13
C ASN A 52 6.89 4.90 5.88
N PRO A 53 6.43 6.16 6.01
CA PRO A 53 6.06 6.95 4.84
C PRO A 53 7.25 7.34 3.95
N ARG A 54 8.47 7.23 4.45
CA ARG A 54 9.63 7.59 3.66
C ARG A 54 9.89 6.61 2.52
N ASN A 55 9.74 5.32 2.79
CA ASN A 55 10.01 4.30 1.79
C ASN A 55 8.78 3.49 1.42
N ASN A 56 7.64 3.84 2.00
CA ASN A 56 6.36 3.16 1.75
C ASN A 56 6.42 1.66 2.02
N LEU A 57 7.16 1.28 3.05
CA LEU A 57 7.22 -0.10 3.52
C LEU A 57 6.59 -0.18 4.90
N ALA A 58 5.95 -1.30 5.18
CA ALA A 58 5.47 -1.60 6.52
C ALA A 58 6.44 -2.57 7.17
N HIS A 59 6.70 -2.36 8.44
CA HIS A 59 7.52 -3.29 9.21
C HIS A 59 6.69 -3.80 10.38
N CYS A 60 6.62 -5.12 10.53
CA CYS A 60 5.94 -5.73 11.65
C CYS A 60 6.96 -6.00 12.75
N PHE A 61 6.77 -5.36 13.89
CA PHE A 61 7.71 -5.49 15.00
C PHE A 61 7.54 -6.81 15.75
N HIS A 62 6.48 -7.54 15.48
CA HIS A 62 6.27 -8.86 16.11
C HIS A 62 6.98 -9.97 15.33
N CYS A 63 6.77 -10.05 14.02
CA CYS A 63 7.39 -11.11 13.22
C CYS A 63 8.61 -10.63 12.44
N ASP A 64 8.97 -9.35 12.59
CA ASP A 64 10.18 -8.79 12.00
C ASP A 64 10.25 -8.91 10.48
N LYS A 65 9.12 -8.67 9.83
CA LYS A 65 9.05 -8.72 8.37
C LYS A 65 8.69 -7.37 7.79
N ASN A 66 9.19 -7.12 6.59
CA ASN A 66 8.84 -5.91 5.84
C ASN A 66 7.86 -6.28 4.73
N LEU A 67 6.91 -5.38 4.47
CA LEU A 67 5.91 -5.59 3.45
C LEU A 67 5.79 -4.34 2.59
N ASN A 68 5.73 -4.52 1.27
CA ASN A 68 5.30 -3.44 0.39
C ASN A 68 3.85 -3.70 0.01
N ASN A 69 3.28 -2.89 -0.88
CA ASN A 69 1.89 -3.06 -1.29
C ASN A 69 1.61 -4.44 -1.87
N ILE A 70 2.54 -4.95 -2.66
CA ILE A 70 2.37 -6.26 -3.29
C ILE A 70 2.44 -7.35 -2.23
N ASP A 71 3.43 -7.29 -1.36
CA ASP A 71 3.58 -8.27 -0.28
C ASP A 71 2.34 -8.30 0.60
N LEU A 72 1.76 -7.12 0.87
CA LEU A 72 0.56 -7.03 1.69
C LEU A 72 -0.58 -7.83 1.07
N LEU A 73 -0.85 -7.62 -0.22
CA LEU A 73 -1.94 -8.33 -0.87
C LEU A 73 -1.67 -9.82 -0.98
N LEU A 74 -0.43 -10.21 -1.26
CA LEU A 74 -0.08 -11.62 -1.30
C LEU A 74 -0.31 -12.28 0.07
N SER A 75 0.04 -11.58 1.14
CA SER A 75 -0.18 -12.10 2.48
C SER A 75 -1.66 -12.20 2.84
N LEU A 76 -2.50 -11.39 2.20
CA LEU A 76 -3.94 -11.45 2.39
C LEU A 76 -4.62 -12.54 1.55
N GLY A 77 -3.84 -13.26 0.73
CA GLY A 77 -4.36 -14.38 -0.06
C GLY A 77 -4.58 -14.08 -1.53
N TYR A 78 -4.21 -12.90 -2.00
CA TYR A 78 -4.36 -12.59 -3.42
C TYR A 78 -3.27 -13.28 -4.22
N GLU A 79 -3.61 -13.72 -5.44
CA GLU A 79 -2.60 -14.15 -6.38
C GLU A 79 -1.81 -12.96 -6.88
N PHE A 80 -0.58 -13.17 -7.32
CA PHE A 80 0.27 -12.08 -7.77
C PHE A 80 -0.38 -11.22 -8.86
N ARG A 81 -0.90 -11.86 -9.91
CA ARG A 81 -1.53 -11.09 -11.00
C ARG A 81 -2.74 -10.32 -10.55
N THR A 82 -3.57 -10.92 -9.71
CA THR A 82 -4.74 -10.25 -9.16
C THR A 82 -4.32 -9.09 -8.27
N ALA A 83 -3.30 -9.30 -7.45
CA ALA A 83 -2.79 -8.25 -6.58
C ALA A 83 -2.30 -7.06 -7.39
N VAL A 84 -1.54 -7.31 -8.45
CA VAL A 84 -1.04 -6.24 -9.30
C VAL A 84 -2.18 -5.51 -10.00
N ALA A 85 -3.19 -6.23 -10.48
CA ALA A 85 -4.34 -5.61 -11.13
C ALA A 85 -5.10 -4.70 -10.19
N VAL A 86 -5.35 -5.15 -8.96
CA VAL A 86 -6.02 -4.35 -7.95
C VAL A 86 -5.21 -3.10 -7.63
N LEU A 87 -3.92 -3.29 -7.41
CA LEU A 87 -3.05 -2.17 -7.03
C LEU A 87 -2.89 -1.17 -8.18
N LYS A 88 -2.88 -1.63 -9.41
CA LYS A 88 -2.83 -0.73 -10.56
C LYS A 88 -4.07 0.16 -10.59
N GLN A 89 -5.24 -0.42 -10.36
CA GLN A 89 -6.47 0.38 -10.32
C GLN A 89 -6.45 1.37 -9.18
N LEU A 90 -5.98 0.96 -8.01
CA LEU A 90 -5.89 1.86 -6.87
C LEU A 90 -4.91 3.00 -7.14
N LEU A 91 -3.79 2.70 -7.77
CA LEU A 91 -2.80 3.70 -8.11
C LEU A 91 -3.39 4.72 -9.08
N GLU A 92 -4.10 4.26 -10.11
CA GLU A 92 -4.71 5.15 -11.08
C GLU A 92 -5.75 6.06 -10.41
N ARG A 93 -6.56 5.51 -9.53
CA ARG A 93 -7.56 6.30 -8.80
C ARG A 93 -6.91 7.31 -7.87
N TYR A 94 -5.86 6.89 -7.20
CA TYR A 94 -5.15 7.76 -6.29
C TYR A 94 -4.53 8.93 -7.05
N GLU A 95 -3.86 8.64 -8.17
CA GLU A 95 -3.23 9.67 -8.97
C GLU A 95 -4.26 10.63 -9.57
N ALA A 96 -5.42 10.12 -9.93
CA ALA A 96 -6.48 10.97 -10.47
C ALA A 96 -7.03 11.95 -9.43
N ARG A 97 -6.91 11.63 -8.15
CA ARG A 97 -7.36 12.53 -7.10
C ARG A 97 -6.33 13.55 -6.67
N LEU A 98 -5.07 13.35 -7.06
CA LEU A 98 -4.03 14.29 -6.66
C LEU A 98 -4.20 15.62 -7.36
N PRO A 99 -3.87 16.71 -6.69
CA PRO A 99 -3.91 18.03 -7.36
C PRO A 99 -2.93 18.03 -8.52
N LYS A 100 -3.32 18.67 -9.61
CA LYS A 100 -2.46 18.73 -10.78
C LYS A 100 -1.57 19.92 -10.73
N LYS A 101 -1.05 20.20 -9.61
CA LYS A 101 -0.32 21.38 -9.48
C LYS A 101 0.87 21.49 -10.32
N LYS A 102 1.48 20.44 -10.62
CA LYS A 102 2.62 20.55 -11.35
C LYS A 102 2.42 20.74 -12.76
N THR A 103 1.44 20.67 -13.13
CA THR A 103 1.34 20.81 -14.49
C THR A 103 1.41 22.12 -14.88
N PRO A 104 1.93 22.57 -14.91
CA PRO A 104 1.91 23.61 -15.37
C PRO A 104 1.74 23.89 -16.44
N THR A 105 1.97 23.39 -16.38
CA THR A 105 1.85 23.56 -17.09
C THR A 105 1.31 23.75 -17.52
N ALA A 106 1.36 23.91 -17.63
CA ALA A 106 0.91 24.12 -18.03
C ALA A 106 0.39 24.32 -18.07
N SER A 107 0.46 24.36 -17.97
CA SER A 107 0.04 24.63 -18.09
C SER A 107 -0.18 24.85 -17.94
#